data_e80f7ee76b62757f12f28157623b3cb1
#
_entry.id   e80f7ee76b62757f12f28157623b3cb1
#
_cell.length_a   1.000
_cell.length_b   1.000
_cell.length_c   1.000
_cell.angle_alpha   90.00
_cell.angle_beta   90.00
_cell.angle_gamma   90.00
#
_symmetry.space_group_name_H-M   'P 1'
#
loop_
_entity.id
_entity.type
_entity.pdbx_description
1 polymer ?
#
loop_
_entity_poly.entity_id
_entity_poly.type
_entity_poly.pdbx_seq_one_letter_code
_entity_poly.pdbx_strand_id
1 'polypeptide(L)'
;MSCHEALISTFSFGPRSLRSRTALLSLKAPPGMIAAYRHLAEARTWLEPMLQGKDSLLILRRIRAGLAQEIEASLRAAFAEADSRIPLDVLAVSLAGAQITLVQWWLEQRQPHTPENLAEAFQRVQRAVIRDAFGLQDA
;
A
#
# COMPACT_ATOMS: atom_id res chain seq x y z
N MET A 1 7.12 10.73 -17.22
CA MET A 1 7.00 10.07 -15.90
C MET A 1 8.07 9.00 -15.80
N SER A 2 8.84 9.00 -14.73
CA SER A 2 9.86 7.97 -14.51
C SER A 2 9.21 6.65 -14.10
N CYS A 3 9.95 5.54 -14.22
CA CYS A 3 9.47 4.24 -13.73
C CYS A 3 9.14 4.28 -12.24
N HIS A 4 9.91 5.04 -11.46
CA HIS A 4 9.67 5.20 -10.02
C HIS A 4 8.33 5.89 -9.75
N GLU A 5 8.04 6.95 -10.47
CA GLU A 5 6.78 7.68 -10.32
C GLU A 5 5.59 6.81 -10.72
N ALA A 6 5.73 6.03 -11.79
CA ALA A 6 4.69 5.11 -12.21
C ALA A 6 4.42 4.05 -11.14
N LEU A 7 5.48 3.51 -10.52
CA LEU A 7 5.34 2.53 -9.43
C LEU A 7 4.71 3.14 -8.20
N ILE A 8 5.17 4.31 -7.78
CA ILE A 8 4.59 5.03 -6.63
C ILE A 8 3.11 5.30 -6.88
N SER A 9 2.77 5.78 -8.07
CA SER A 9 1.39 6.04 -8.45
C SER A 9 0.54 4.77 -8.40
N THR A 10 1.08 3.64 -8.84
CA THR A 10 0.39 2.35 -8.78
C THR A 10 0.16 1.92 -7.34
N PHE A 11 1.20 2.00 -6.49
CA PHE A 11 1.11 1.65 -5.07
C PHE A 11 0.23 2.61 -4.28
N SER A 12 0.06 3.83 -4.75
CA SER A 12 -0.75 4.83 -4.06
C SER A 12 -2.26 4.62 -4.17
N PHE A 13 -2.69 3.63 -4.96
CA PHE A 13 -4.09 3.20 -5.09
C PHE A 13 -5.06 4.25 -5.63
N GLY A 14 -4.58 5.12 -6.51
CA GLY A 14 -5.44 6.05 -7.23
C GLY A 14 -5.54 7.44 -6.60
N PRO A 15 -6.49 8.24 -7.04
CA PRO A 15 -6.63 9.64 -6.58
C PRO A 15 -6.86 9.73 -5.07
N ARG A 16 -6.41 10.83 -4.48
CA ARG A 16 -6.59 11.10 -3.03
C ARG A 16 -8.05 10.99 -2.57
N SER A 17 -8.99 11.30 -3.45
CA SER A 17 -10.41 11.20 -3.15
C SER A 17 -10.88 9.78 -2.78
N LEU A 18 -10.14 8.76 -3.21
CA LEU A 18 -10.43 7.36 -2.90
C LEU A 18 -9.82 6.88 -1.59
N ARG A 19 -9.07 7.76 -0.90
CA ARG A 19 -8.42 7.45 0.37
C ARG A 19 -9.08 8.16 1.54
N SER A 20 -10.40 8.26 1.48
CA SER A 20 -11.18 8.78 2.57
C SER A 20 -11.13 7.84 3.78
N ARG A 21 -11.54 8.35 4.93
CA ARG A 21 -11.71 7.54 6.14
C ARG A 21 -12.54 6.29 5.85
N THR A 22 -13.63 6.43 5.10
CA THR A 22 -14.51 5.33 4.70
C THR A 22 -13.75 4.27 3.90
N ALA A 23 -12.94 4.68 2.92
CA ALA A 23 -12.15 3.75 2.11
C ALA A 23 -11.07 3.03 2.94
N LEU A 24 -10.37 3.77 3.82
CA LEU A 24 -9.33 3.19 4.67
C LEU A 24 -9.88 2.17 5.67
N LEU A 25 -11.11 2.36 6.14
CA LEU A 25 -11.76 1.49 7.12
C LEU A 25 -12.73 0.49 6.50
N SER A 26 -12.81 0.42 5.17
CA SER A 26 -13.68 -0.51 4.47
C SER A 26 -13.31 -1.96 4.77
N LEU A 27 -14.33 -2.82 4.92
CA LEU A 27 -14.13 -4.26 5.05
C LEU A 27 -13.64 -4.89 3.76
N LYS A 28 -14.01 -4.30 2.62
CA LYS A 28 -13.58 -4.75 1.30
C LYS A 28 -12.52 -3.82 0.75
N ALA A 29 -11.63 -4.35 -0.07
CA ALA A 29 -10.64 -3.53 -0.75
C ALA A 29 -11.35 -2.50 -1.65
N PRO A 30 -10.93 -1.22 -1.59
CA PRO A 30 -11.44 -0.23 -2.54
C PRO A 30 -11.11 -0.62 -3.97
N PRO A 31 -11.98 -0.25 -4.96
CA PRO A 31 -11.72 -0.56 -6.37
C PRO A 31 -10.35 -0.11 -6.87
N GLY A 32 -9.86 1.03 -6.40
CA GLY A 32 -8.53 1.54 -6.76
C GLY A 32 -7.39 0.63 -6.30
N MET A 33 -7.53 0.01 -5.13
CA MET A 33 -6.55 -0.95 -4.63
C MET A 33 -6.53 -2.22 -5.49
N ILE A 34 -7.70 -2.74 -5.81
CA ILE A 34 -7.82 -3.93 -6.68
C ILE A 34 -7.20 -3.65 -8.04
N ALA A 35 -7.51 -2.48 -8.63
CA ALA A 35 -6.95 -2.08 -9.92
C ALA A 35 -5.42 -1.97 -9.87
N ALA A 36 -4.86 -1.45 -8.78
CA ALA A 36 -3.42 -1.36 -8.59
C ALA A 36 -2.76 -2.74 -8.55
N TYR A 37 -3.34 -3.68 -7.81
CA TYR A 37 -2.80 -5.05 -7.76
C TYR A 37 -2.92 -5.77 -9.10
N ARG A 38 -3.99 -5.56 -9.85
CA ARG A 38 -4.12 -6.08 -11.22
C ARG A 38 -3.03 -5.54 -12.13
N HIS A 39 -2.78 -4.23 -12.03
CA HIS A 39 -1.75 -3.58 -12.82
C HIS A 39 -0.35 -4.13 -12.49
N LEU A 40 -0.07 -4.37 -11.21
CA LEU A 40 1.19 -4.98 -10.80
C LEU A 40 1.35 -6.40 -11.34
N ALA A 41 0.27 -7.18 -11.36
CA ALA A 41 0.29 -8.52 -11.92
C ALA A 41 0.59 -8.49 -13.44
N GLU A 42 -0.02 -7.56 -14.16
CA GLU A 42 0.22 -7.37 -15.60
C GLU A 42 1.64 -6.91 -15.88
N ALA A 43 2.22 -6.12 -14.98
CA ALA A 43 3.57 -5.57 -15.11
C ALA A 43 4.68 -6.54 -14.65
N ARG A 44 4.32 -7.73 -14.18
CA ARG A 44 5.26 -8.71 -13.59
C ARG A 44 6.51 -8.92 -14.42
N THR A 45 6.36 -9.07 -15.75
CA THR A 45 7.45 -9.39 -16.67
C THR A 45 8.59 -8.38 -16.62
N TRP A 46 8.28 -7.10 -16.43
CA TRP A 46 9.32 -6.07 -16.37
C TRP A 46 9.64 -5.65 -14.93
N LEU A 47 8.68 -5.82 -14.00
CA LEU A 47 8.89 -5.49 -12.59
C LEU A 47 9.87 -6.45 -11.90
N GLU A 48 9.69 -7.74 -12.11
CA GLU A 48 10.50 -8.76 -11.43
C GLU A 48 12.00 -8.59 -11.67
N PRO A 49 12.47 -8.44 -12.95
CA PRO A 49 13.89 -8.18 -13.18
C PRO A 49 14.38 -6.87 -12.57
N MET A 50 13.56 -5.83 -12.57
CA MET A 50 13.91 -4.54 -12.01
C MET A 50 14.11 -4.63 -10.48
N LEU A 51 13.28 -5.42 -9.81
CA LEU A 51 13.35 -5.61 -8.36
C LEU A 51 14.48 -6.55 -7.94
N GLN A 52 15.07 -7.30 -8.87
CA GLN A 52 16.18 -8.22 -8.62
C GLN A 52 17.52 -7.70 -9.16
N GLY A 53 17.54 -6.57 -9.86
CA GLY A 53 18.73 -6.01 -10.49
C GLY A 53 19.67 -5.35 -9.50
N LYS A 54 20.80 -4.82 -10.03
CA LYS A 54 21.84 -4.16 -9.23
C LYS A 54 21.33 -2.99 -8.42
N ASP A 55 20.39 -2.23 -8.99
CA ASP A 55 19.86 -1.01 -8.37
C ASP A 55 18.57 -1.26 -7.58
N SER A 56 18.22 -2.54 -7.37
CA SER A 56 16.95 -2.90 -6.72
C SER A 56 16.78 -2.28 -5.32
N LEU A 57 17.85 -2.24 -4.54
CA LEU A 57 17.78 -1.65 -3.19
C LEU A 57 17.46 -0.16 -3.23
N LEU A 58 18.06 0.57 -4.16
CA LEU A 58 17.80 2.00 -4.31
C LEU A 58 16.38 2.25 -4.82
N ILE A 59 15.95 1.45 -5.81
CA ILE A 59 14.59 1.54 -6.37
C ILE A 59 13.56 1.28 -5.28
N LEU A 60 13.72 0.19 -4.52
CA LEU A 60 12.80 -0.18 -3.44
C LEU A 60 12.77 0.87 -2.34
N ARG A 61 13.93 1.44 -2.00
CA ARG A 61 14.00 2.51 -1.00
C ARG A 61 13.18 3.73 -1.42
N ARG A 62 13.28 4.12 -2.69
CA ARG A 62 12.52 5.26 -3.24
C ARG A 62 11.03 4.98 -3.29
N ILE A 63 10.65 3.78 -3.73
CA ILE A 63 9.25 3.38 -3.78
C ILE A 63 8.65 3.37 -2.37
N ARG A 64 9.35 2.80 -1.41
CA ARG A 64 8.90 2.74 -0.02
C ARG A 64 8.75 4.14 0.58
N ALA A 65 9.72 5.02 0.35
CA ALA A 65 9.64 6.39 0.84
C ALA A 65 8.46 7.16 0.25
N GLY A 66 8.26 7.03 -1.06
CA GLY A 66 7.13 7.67 -1.74
C GLY A 66 5.78 7.14 -1.26
N LEU A 67 5.68 5.83 -1.11
CA LEU A 67 4.47 5.20 -0.61
C LEU A 67 4.17 5.61 0.83
N ALA A 68 5.19 5.65 1.69
CA ALA A 68 5.03 6.09 3.07
C ALA A 68 4.52 7.54 3.15
N GLN A 69 5.05 8.44 2.32
CA GLN A 69 4.57 9.83 2.24
C GLN A 69 3.10 9.90 1.83
N GLU A 70 2.71 9.10 0.85
CA GLU A 70 1.33 9.06 0.36
C GLU A 70 0.37 8.53 1.44
N ILE A 71 0.77 7.48 2.15
CA ILE A 71 -0.02 6.92 3.25
C ILE A 71 -0.15 7.93 4.38
N GLU A 72 0.95 8.57 4.77
CA GLU A 72 0.93 9.59 5.83
C GLU A 72 -0.02 10.73 5.47
N ALA A 73 0.06 11.23 4.25
CA ALA A 73 -0.83 12.30 3.78
C ALA A 73 -2.30 11.86 3.82
N SER A 74 -2.58 10.61 3.46
CA SER A 74 -3.93 10.06 3.51
C SER A 74 -4.45 9.95 4.94
N LEU A 75 -3.60 9.51 5.86
CA LEU A 75 -3.96 9.40 7.27
C LEU A 75 -4.22 10.77 7.89
N ARG A 76 -3.38 11.77 7.58
CA ARG A 76 -3.58 13.14 8.05
C ARG A 76 -4.85 13.77 7.52
N ALA A 77 -5.24 13.43 6.30
CA ALA A 77 -6.47 13.94 5.71
C ALA A 77 -7.72 13.28 6.31
N ALA A 78 -7.62 12.03 6.72
CA ALA A 78 -8.75 11.24 7.19
C ALA A 78 -8.97 11.26 8.71
N PHE A 79 -7.89 11.47 9.48
CA PHE A 79 -7.94 11.37 10.94
C PHE A 79 -7.20 12.54 11.60
N ALA A 80 -7.59 12.85 12.84
CA ALA A 80 -6.84 13.79 13.67
C ALA A 80 -5.57 13.10 14.21
N GLU A 81 -4.41 13.69 13.99
CA GLU A 81 -3.12 13.13 14.41
C GLU A 81 -3.08 12.87 15.93
N ALA A 82 -3.69 13.77 16.72
CA ALA A 82 -3.73 13.64 18.17
C ALA A 82 -4.47 12.39 18.66
N ASP A 83 -5.33 11.79 17.82
CA ASP A 83 -6.07 10.59 18.18
C ASP A 83 -5.27 9.32 17.93
N SER A 84 -4.13 9.39 17.28
CA SER A 84 -3.31 8.23 16.99
C SER A 84 -2.42 7.84 18.17
N ARG A 85 -2.47 6.58 18.54
CA ARG A 85 -1.58 5.99 19.54
C ARG A 85 -0.17 5.75 19.02
N ILE A 86 -0.02 5.77 17.69
CA ILE A 86 1.24 5.55 16.98
C ILE A 86 1.56 6.82 16.20
N PRO A 87 2.80 7.35 16.24
CA PRO A 87 3.16 8.48 15.39
C PRO A 87 2.82 8.17 13.93
N LEU A 88 2.24 9.14 13.22
CA LEU A 88 1.74 8.90 11.86
C LEU A 88 2.83 8.52 10.87
N ASP A 89 4.04 9.04 11.04
CA ASP A 89 5.18 8.66 10.22
C ASP A 89 5.57 7.19 10.43
N VAL A 90 5.57 6.72 11.67
CA VAL A 90 5.85 5.32 12.01
C VAL A 90 4.78 4.42 11.42
N LEU A 91 3.52 4.79 11.58
CA LEU A 91 2.39 4.03 11.04
C LEU A 91 2.48 3.94 9.51
N ALA A 92 2.76 5.05 8.85
CA ALA A 92 2.87 5.11 7.40
C ALA A 92 4.03 4.26 6.88
N VAL A 93 5.20 4.32 7.50
CA VAL A 93 6.36 3.50 7.13
C VAL A 93 6.08 2.02 7.34
N SER A 94 5.40 1.68 8.43
CA SER A 94 5.03 0.29 8.74
C SER A 94 4.09 -0.28 7.68
N LEU A 95 3.07 0.46 7.30
CA LEU A 95 2.11 0.03 6.28
C LEU A 95 2.76 -0.04 4.89
N ALA A 96 3.60 0.94 4.56
CA ALA A 96 4.32 0.94 3.29
C ALA A 96 5.26 -0.26 3.18
N GLY A 97 6.02 -0.53 4.23
CA GLY A 97 6.93 -1.68 4.27
C GLY A 97 6.20 -3.01 4.14
N ALA A 98 5.11 -3.18 4.86
CA ALA A 98 4.29 -4.38 4.79
C ALA A 98 3.75 -4.61 3.37
N GLN A 99 3.26 -3.57 2.74
CA GLN A 99 2.72 -3.67 1.38
C GLN A 99 3.78 -4.03 0.35
N ILE A 100 4.94 -3.40 0.43
CA ILE A 100 6.03 -3.67 -0.52
C ILE A 100 6.55 -5.08 -0.34
N THR A 101 6.75 -5.52 0.89
CA THR A 101 7.17 -6.89 1.16
C THR A 101 6.17 -7.91 0.63
N LEU A 102 4.89 -7.66 0.84
CA LEU A 102 3.83 -8.53 0.34
C LEU A 102 3.84 -8.62 -1.18
N VAL A 103 3.97 -7.48 -1.87
CA VAL A 103 4.00 -7.45 -3.33
C VAL A 103 5.25 -8.14 -3.88
N GLN A 104 6.43 -7.90 -3.28
CA GLN A 104 7.66 -8.59 -3.69
C GLN A 104 7.52 -10.10 -3.57
N TRP A 105 7.05 -10.56 -2.41
CA TRP A 105 6.82 -11.98 -2.17
C TRP A 105 5.85 -12.56 -3.20
N TRP A 106 4.75 -11.86 -3.47
CA TRP A 106 3.74 -12.31 -4.41
C TRP A 106 4.28 -12.43 -5.84
N LEU A 107 5.07 -11.46 -6.28
CA LEU A 107 5.66 -11.49 -7.62
C LEU A 107 6.68 -12.63 -7.79
N GLU A 108 7.30 -13.07 -6.70
CA GLU A 108 8.25 -14.19 -6.70
C GLU A 108 7.55 -15.55 -6.71
N GLN A 109 6.29 -15.61 -6.34
CA GLN A 109 5.54 -16.86 -6.27
C GLN A 109 4.97 -17.24 -7.63
N ARG A 110 5.04 -18.53 -7.95
CA ARG A 110 4.46 -19.07 -9.18
C ARG A 110 3.01 -19.48 -9.02
N GLN A 111 2.56 -19.69 -7.77
CA GLN A 111 1.18 -19.99 -7.44
C GLN A 111 0.53 -18.72 -6.90
N PRO A 112 -0.07 -17.96 -7.76
CA PRO A 112 -0.53 -16.66 -7.36
C PRO A 112 -1.83 -16.74 -6.59
N HIS A 113 -1.84 -16.08 -5.45
CA HIS A 113 -3.09 -15.47 -5.03
C HIS A 113 -3.52 -14.54 -6.16
N THR A 114 -4.82 -14.44 -6.41
CA THR A 114 -5.31 -13.48 -7.40
C THR A 114 -5.06 -12.06 -6.92
N PRO A 115 -4.94 -11.08 -7.83
CA PRO A 115 -4.83 -9.69 -7.41
C PRO A 115 -5.95 -9.25 -6.47
N GLU A 116 -7.18 -9.73 -6.71
CA GLU A 116 -8.34 -9.45 -5.89
C GLU A 116 -8.16 -10.00 -4.47
N ASN A 117 -7.76 -11.25 -4.34
CA ASN A 117 -7.56 -11.89 -3.04
C ASN A 117 -6.45 -11.21 -2.26
N LEU A 118 -5.38 -10.85 -2.93
CA LEU A 118 -4.25 -10.17 -2.28
C LEU A 118 -4.65 -8.78 -1.80
N ALA A 119 -5.36 -8.02 -2.63
CA ALA A 119 -5.86 -6.71 -2.26
C ALA A 119 -6.80 -6.79 -1.05
N GLU A 120 -7.71 -7.76 -1.05
CA GLU A 120 -8.64 -7.96 0.08
C GLU A 120 -7.89 -8.33 1.36
N ALA A 121 -6.88 -9.20 1.27
CA ALA A 121 -6.07 -9.59 2.42
C ALA A 121 -5.32 -8.40 2.98
N PHE A 122 -4.67 -7.60 2.14
CA PHE A 122 -3.94 -6.42 2.60
C PHE A 122 -4.87 -5.36 3.18
N GLN A 123 -6.04 -5.17 2.59
CA GLN A 123 -7.02 -4.23 3.13
C GLN A 123 -7.43 -4.61 4.56
N ARG A 124 -7.59 -5.89 4.84
CA ARG A 124 -7.90 -6.36 6.19
C ARG A 124 -6.76 -6.05 7.17
N VAL A 125 -5.53 -6.28 6.77
CA VAL A 125 -4.35 -5.96 7.58
C VAL A 125 -4.28 -4.46 7.85
N GLN A 126 -4.39 -3.65 6.80
CA GLN A 126 -4.34 -2.20 6.91
C GLN A 126 -5.46 -1.65 7.80
N ARG A 127 -6.68 -2.12 7.59
CA ARG A 127 -7.83 -1.73 8.39
C ARG A 127 -7.61 -2.06 9.87
N ALA A 128 -7.16 -3.26 10.18
CA ALA A 128 -6.92 -3.70 11.55
C ALA A 128 -5.87 -2.83 12.25
N VAL A 129 -4.78 -2.53 11.56
CA VAL A 129 -3.71 -1.69 12.09
C VAL A 129 -4.19 -0.27 12.32
N ILE A 130 -4.90 0.31 11.36
CA ILE A 130 -5.44 1.68 11.49
C ILE A 130 -6.46 1.76 12.62
N ARG A 131 -7.36 0.79 12.72
CA ARG A 131 -8.36 0.77 13.80
C ARG A 131 -7.69 0.72 15.17
N ASP A 132 -6.67 -0.12 15.33
CA ASP A 132 -5.94 -0.17 16.58
C ASP A 132 -5.20 1.14 16.88
N ALA A 133 -4.52 1.68 15.87
CA ALA A 133 -3.75 2.92 16.04
C ALA A 133 -4.62 4.10 16.50
N PHE A 134 -5.85 4.19 16.02
CA PHE A 134 -6.77 5.27 16.38
C PHE A 134 -7.78 4.87 17.44
N GLY A 135 -7.63 3.70 18.04
CA GLY A 135 -8.50 3.25 19.14
C GLY A 135 -9.95 3.06 18.72
N LEU A 136 -10.21 2.70 17.47
CA LEU A 136 -11.58 2.54 16.98
C LEU A 136 -12.15 1.19 17.41
N GLN A 137 -13.35 1.22 17.96
CA GLN A 137 -14.06 0.03 18.38
C GLN A 137 -14.82 -0.58 17.20
N ASP A 138 -14.98 -1.90 17.19
CA ASP A 138 -15.91 -2.54 16.29
C ASP A 138 -17.34 -2.23 16.73
N ALA A 139 -18.11 -1.77 15.79
CA ALA A 139 -19.52 -1.50 16.05
C ALA A 139 -20.30 -2.80 16.17
#